data_fc6444756ec1c74b2a4e04b4a13783da
#
_entry.id   fc6444756ec1c74b2a4e04b4a13783da
#
_cell.length_a   1.000
_cell.length_b   1.000
_cell.length_c   1.000
_cell.angle_alpha   90.00
_cell.angle_beta   90.00
_cell.angle_gamma   90.00
#
_symmetry.space_group_name_H-M   'P 1'
#
loop_
_entity.id
_entity.type
_entity.pdbx_description
1 polymer ?
#
loop_
_entity_poly.entity_id
_entity_poly.type
_entity_poly.pdbx_seq_one_letter_code
_entity_poly.pdbx_strand_id
1 'polypeptide(L)'
;EPIRATAVDRLREAAGAGVRTIVDCTPIGLGREATLIRDAAAESGMQIIAPTGLYYQLPFYFSNRPTETIAELLVSDIVDGIGDSGVRAGVIKCATEPEMDRMNERVLRASAQAHRRTGVPIVTHTYPANRTGLDQQRVFKEEGADLGRIVIGHSDDTDDLSYLEEIIENGSYCGMDRIGIQAPRTSEQRADMVAALVEKGYADRVTLSHDASGWFDFTAEQERLRERAPTWRWTYIPEEFSVLLRERGVSDDDIKQMTTANPRAIFS
;
A
#
# COMPACT_ATOMS: atom_id res chain seq x y z
N GLU A 1 -10.32 -21.70 10.14
CA GLU A 1 -9.43 -22.67 9.41
C GLU A 1 -9.47 -22.52 7.87
N PRO A 2 -10.62 -22.45 7.16
CA PRO A 2 -10.62 -22.34 5.69
C PRO A 2 -9.93 -21.07 5.18
N ILE A 3 -10.11 -19.98 5.86
CA ILE A 3 -9.55 -18.66 5.55
C ILE A 3 -8.01 -18.69 5.59
N ARG A 4 -7.44 -19.25 6.65
CA ARG A 4 -5.99 -19.37 6.80
C ARG A 4 -5.38 -20.26 5.72
N ALA A 5 -6.00 -21.40 5.43
CA ALA A 5 -5.54 -22.29 4.37
C ALA A 5 -5.50 -21.59 3.01
N THR A 6 -6.56 -20.86 2.66
CA THR A 6 -6.62 -20.09 1.42
C THR A 6 -5.53 -19.01 1.36
N ALA A 7 -5.30 -18.27 2.46
CA ALA A 7 -4.25 -17.26 2.52
C ALA A 7 -2.85 -17.87 2.35
N VAL A 8 -2.58 -19.00 3.02
CA VAL A 8 -1.30 -19.72 2.93
C VAL A 8 -1.05 -20.22 1.51
N ASP A 9 -2.05 -20.79 0.84
CA ASP A 9 -1.91 -21.29 -0.53
C ASP A 9 -1.57 -20.15 -1.49
N ARG A 10 -2.22 -19.00 -1.38
CA ARG A 10 -1.92 -17.82 -2.20
C ARG A 10 -0.53 -17.23 -1.93
N LEU A 11 -0.11 -17.22 -0.66
CA LEU A 11 1.24 -16.80 -0.30
C LEU A 11 2.29 -17.72 -0.92
N ARG A 12 2.03 -19.05 -0.97
CA ARG A 12 2.90 -20.02 -1.63
C ARG A 12 2.92 -19.84 -3.16
N GLU A 13 1.76 -19.56 -3.79
CA GLU A 13 1.68 -19.18 -5.20
C GLU A 13 2.56 -17.95 -5.49
N ALA A 14 2.43 -16.91 -4.69
CA ALA A 14 3.24 -15.69 -4.82
C ALA A 14 4.73 -15.97 -4.63
N ALA A 15 5.09 -16.79 -3.63
CA ALA A 15 6.47 -17.21 -3.41
C ALA A 15 7.05 -17.97 -4.60
N GLY A 16 6.25 -18.84 -5.22
CA GLY A 16 6.60 -19.57 -6.46
C GLY A 16 6.87 -18.65 -7.64
N ALA A 17 6.17 -17.53 -7.74
CA ALA A 17 6.37 -16.50 -8.74
C ALA A 17 7.52 -15.51 -8.42
N GLY A 18 8.24 -15.72 -7.29
CA GLY A 18 9.40 -14.90 -6.92
C GLY A 18 9.12 -13.77 -5.94
N VAL A 19 7.88 -13.58 -5.50
CA VAL A 19 7.55 -12.62 -4.43
C VAL A 19 8.15 -13.11 -3.11
N ARG A 20 8.76 -12.23 -2.32
CA ARG A 20 9.42 -12.57 -1.05
C ARG A 20 8.79 -11.91 0.15
N THR A 21 8.22 -10.73 -0.04
CA THR A 21 7.62 -9.95 1.04
C THR A 21 6.31 -9.34 0.56
N ILE A 22 5.30 -9.37 1.40
CA ILE A 22 4.04 -8.67 1.19
C ILE A 22 3.91 -7.60 2.27
N VAL A 23 3.52 -6.40 1.88
CA VAL A 23 3.12 -5.33 2.79
C VAL A 23 1.60 -5.40 2.90
N ASP A 24 1.11 -5.81 4.05
CA ASP A 24 -0.33 -5.83 4.32
C ASP A 24 -0.80 -4.40 4.63
N CYS A 25 -1.79 -3.94 3.87
CA CYS A 25 -2.39 -2.62 4.01
C CYS A 25 -3.82 -2.67 4.59
N THR A 26 -4.14 -3.69 5.40
CA THR A 26 -5.44 -3.85 6.07
C THR A 26 -5.41 -3.20 7.47
N PRO A 27 -5.71 -1.88 7.62
CA PRO A 27 -5.58 -1.19 8.91
C PRO A 27 -6.71 -1.53 9.87
N ILE A 28 -6.68 -0.92 11.05
CA ILE A 28 -7.74 -0.99 12.05
C ILE A 28 -9.07 -0.56 11.40
N GLY A 29 -10.12 -1.35 11.55
CA GLY A 29 -11.45 -1.09 10.97
C GLY A 29 -11.70 -1.72 9.59
N LEU A 30 -10.67 -2.23 8.91
CA LEU A 30 -10.81 -3.03 7.67
C LEU A 30 -10.65 -4.54 7.90
N GLY A 31 -10.66 -4.99 9.14
CA GLY A 31 -10.54 -6.42 9.46
C GLY A 31 -9.10 -6.90 9.67
N ARG A 32 -8.20 -6.01 10.12
CA ARG A 32 -6.84 -6.40 10.51
C ARG A 32 -6.88 -7.54 11.55
N GLU A 33 -6.23 -8.66 11.22
CA GLU A 33 -6.11 -9.84 12.08
C GLU A 33 -4.64 -10.26 12.22
N ALA A 34 -3.96 -9.69 13.22
CA ALA A 34 -2.51 -9.84 13.38
C ALA A 34 -2.08 -11.29 13.65
N THR A 35 -2.91 -12.07 14.36
CA THR A 35 -2.64 -13.49 14.63
C THR A 35 -2.66 -14.30 13.34
N LEU A 36 -3.63 -14.04 12.48
CA LEU A 36 -3.73 -14.71 11.19
C LEU A 36 -2.57 -14.35 10.26
N ILE A 37 -2.19 -13.07 10.21
CA ILE A 37 -1.02 -12.60 9.44
C ILE A 37 0.23 -13.35 9.90
N ARG A 38 0.48 -13.45 11.20
CA ARG A 38 1.61 -14.19 11.79
C ARG A 38 1.58 -15.68 11.40
N ASP A 39 0.44 -16.32 11.59
CA ASP A 39 0.31 -17.76 11.37
C ASP A 39 0.42 -18.10 9.88
N ALA A 40 -0.19 -17.31 9.00
CA ALA A 40 -0.06 -17.48 7.56
C ALA A 40 1.37 -17.24 7.06
N ALA A 41 2.08 -16.23 7.60
CA ALA A 41 3.49 -16.00 7.32
C ALA A 41 4.36 -17.19 7.71
N ALA A 42 4.17 -17.71 8.92
CA ALA A 42 4.92 -18.85 9.44
C ALA A 42 4.69 -20.14 8.61
N GLU A 43 3.44 -20.43 8.22
CA GLU A 43 3.10 -21.62 7.44
C GLU A 43 3.52 -21.54 5.97
N SER A 44 3.49 -20.35 5.38
CA SER A 44 3.88 -20.14 3.98
C SER A 44 5.37 -19.93 3.79
N GLY A 45 6.10 -19.52 4.84
CA GLY A 45 7.48 -19.09 4.77
C GLY A 45 7.67 -17.71 4.13
N MET A 46 6.58 -16.98 3.88
CA MET A 46 6.63 -15.61 3.33
C MET A 46 6.84 -14.58 4.45
N GLN A 47 7.53 -13.51 4.12
CA GLN A 47 7.58 -12.34 5.00
C GLN A 47 6.35 -11.46 4.78
N ILE A 48 5.68 -11.07 5.86
CA ILE A 48 4.55 -10.13 5.81
C ILE A 48 4.85 -8.98 6.77
N ILE A 49 4.82 -7.76 6.25
CA ILE A 49 4.90 -6.53 7.04
C ILE A 49 3.47 -6.20 7.49
N ALA A 50 3.21 -6.32 8.80
CA ALA A 50 1.89 -6.10 9.36
C ALA A 50 1.57 -4.60 9.50
N PRO A 51 0.32 -4.18 9.29
CA PRO A 51 -0.08 -2.79 9.35
C PRO A 51 -0.55 -2.33 10.73
N THR A 52 -0.38 -1.04 11.00
CA THR A 52 -1.26 -0.25 11.86
C THR A 52 -1.87 0.89 11.05
N GLY A 53 -2.68 1.72 11.67
CA GLY A 53 -3.31 2.86 11.01
C GLY A 53 -4.83 2.78 11.02
N LEU A 54 -5.42 3.80 10.43
CA LEU A 54 -6.87 3.92 10.24
C LEU A 54 -7.16 4.24 8.77
N TYR A 55 -8.28 3.73 8.26
CA TYR A 55 -8.73 4.11 6.93
C TYR A 55 -9.29 5.55 6.97
N TYR A 56 -10.14 5.96 6.06
CA TYR A 56 -10.67 7.33 6.07
C TYR A 56 -11.74 7.56 7.16
N GLN A 57 -12.42 6.51 7.66
CA GLN A 57 -13.41 6.63 8.72
C GLN A 57 -12.77 6.52 10.10
N LEU A 58 -12.98 7.54 10.92
CA LEU A 58 -12.52 7.55 12.29
C LEU A 58 -13.51 6.77 13.18
N PRO A 59 -13.08 5.73 13.91
CA PRO A 59 -13.96 5.04 14.88
C PRO A 59 -14.59 6.02 15.87
N PHE A 60 -15.86 5.79 16.19
CA PHE A 60 -16.67 6.70 17.02
C PHE A 60 -16.00 7.07 18.36
N TYR A 61 -15.30 6.12 19.00
CA TYR A 61 -14.63 6.39 20.27
C TYR A 61 -13.45 7.37 20.17
N PHE A 62 -12.97 7.70 18.97
CA PHE A 62 -11.98 8.74 18.74
C PHE A 62 -12.58 10.12 18.42
N SER A 63 -13.89 10.23 18.16
CA SER A 63 -14.50 11.47 17.68
C SER A 63 -14.20 12.67 18.56
N ASN A 64 -14.21 12.50 19.87
CA ASN A 64 -13.98 13.55 20.88
C ASN A 64 -12.59 13.48 21.56
N ARG A 65 -11.66 12.67 21.01
CA ARG A 65 -10.30 12.54 21.56
C ARG A 65 -9.32 13.38 20.75
N PRO A 66 -8.24 13.86 21.36
CA PRO A 66 -7.16 14.54 20.63
C PRO A 66 -6.53 13.64 19.55
N THR A 67 -5.96 14.25 18.53
CA THR A 67 -5.23 13.53 17.46
C THR A 67 -4.06 12.72 18.02
N GLU A 68 -3.41 13.23 19.04
CA GLU A 68 -2.33 12.58 19.78
C GLU A 68 -2.74 11.23 20.36
N THR A 69 -4.01 11.08 20.81
CA THR A 69 -4.53 9.78 21.31
C THR A 69 -4.56 8.73 20.20
N ILE A 70 -4.85 9.14 18.96
CA ILE A 70 -4.80 8.25 17.81
C ILE A 70 -3.33 7.88 17.53
N ALA A 71 -2.43 8.85 17.50
CA ALA A 71 -1.02 8.61 17.30
C ALA A 71 -0.42 7.66 18.34
N GLU A 72 -0.81 7.80 19.63
CA GLU A 72 -0.40 6.88 20.70
C GLU A 72 -0.80 5.42 20.41
N LEU A 73 -2.01 5.18 19.93
CA LEU A 73 -2.43 3.84 19.54
C LEU A 73 -1.52 3.26 18.43
N LEU A 74 -1.25 4.07 17.39
CA LEU A 74 -0.41 3.61 16.27
C LEU A 74 1.03 3.32 16.74
N VAL A 75 1.58 4.17 17.62
CA VAL A 75 2.90 3.96 18.20
C VAL A 75 2.93 2.71 19.08
N SER A 76 1.91 2.47 19.89
CA SER A 76 1.82 1.25 20.70
C SER A 76 1.83 -0.01 19.84
N ASP A 77 1.05 -0.04 18.74
CA ASP A 77 1.06 -1.15 17.78
C ASP A 77 2.46 -1.43 17.18
N ILE A 78 3.27 -0.37 17.01
CA ILE A 78 4.62 -0.45 16.44
C ILE A 78 5.65 -0.87 17.50
N VAL A 79 5.60 -0.28 18.68
CA VAL A 79 6.64 -0.44 19.70
C VAL A 79 6.36 -1.63 20.62
N ASP A 80 5.13 -1.70 21.13
CA ASP A 80 4.72 -2.72 22.10
C ASP A 80 4.17 -3.96 21.40
N GLY A 81 3.43 -3.77 20.29
CA GLY A 81 2.80 -4.82 19.50
C GLY A 81 1.28 -4.70 19.45
N ILE A 82 0.70 -5.44 18.51
CA ILE A 82 -0.74 -5.44 18.24
C ILE A 82 -1.45 -6.41 19.20
N GLY A 83 -2.05 -5.88 20.25
CA GLY A 83 -2.70 -6.70 21.29
C GLY A 83 -1.76 -7.79 21.81
N ASP A 84 -2.31 -8.99 22.05
CA ASP A 84 -1.54 -10.15 22.54
C ASP A 84 -0.98 -11.02 21.39
N SER A 85 -0.97 -10.53 20.16
CA SER A 85 -0.56 -11.31 18.98
C SER A 85 0.94 -11.62 18.91
N GLY A 86 1.79 -10.83 19.59
CA GLY A 86 3.24 -10.86 19.46
C GLY A 86 3.76 -10.24 18.17
N VAL A 87 2.89 -9.62 17.34
CA VAL A 87 3.23 -8.95 16.08
C VAL A 87 3.38 -7.45 16.33
N ARG A 88 4.45 -6.85 15.80
CA ARG A 88 4.63 -5.41 15.72
C ARG A 88 4.32 -4.90 14.32
N ALA A 89 3.67 -3.74 14.24
CA ALA A 89 3.39 -3.14 12.96
C ALA A 89 4.68 -2.57 12.32
N GLY A 90 4.85 -2.80 11.01
CA GLY A 90 5.96 -2.29 10.22
C GLY A 90 5.53 -1.32 9.12
N VAL A 91 4.24 -0.99 9.02
CA VAL A 91 3.69 0.00 8.10
C VAL A 91 2.50 0.70 8.72
N ILE A 92 2.35 2.00 8.43
CA ILE A 92 1.18 2.80 8.80
C ILE A 92 0.32 2.98 7.55
N LYS A 93 -0.93 2.50 7.58
CA LYS A 93 -1.91 2.73 6.49
C LYS A 93 -2.89 3.82 6.89
N CYS A 94 -3.09 4.78 5.99
CA CYS A 94 -4.12 5.81 6.10
C CYS A 94 -4.78 6.09 4.75
N ALA A 95 -5.87 6.85 4.76
CA ALA A 95 -6.66 7.10 3.57
C ALA A 95 -7.33 8.47 3.62
N THR A 96 -7.65 9.00 2.43
CA THR A 96 -8.57 10.13 2.25
C THR A 96 -9.69 9.76 1.30
N GLU A 97 -10.83 10.40 1.47
CA GLU A 97 -11.92 10.37 0.50
C GLU A 97 -11.64 11.34 -0.68
N PRO A 98 -12.51 11.39 -1.71
CA PRO A 98 -12.35 12.31 -2.84
C PRO A 98 -12.20 13.78 -2.44
N GLU A 99 -12.79 14.16 -1.33
CA GLU A 99 -12.63 15.46 -0.69
C GLU A 99 -12.15 15.23 0.74
N MET A 100 -10.96 15.73 1.06
CA MET A 100 -10.37 15.56 2.39
C MET A 100 -11.15 16.38 3.42
N ASP A 101 -11.83 15.70 4.32
CA ASP A 101 -12.53 16.31 5.42
C ASP A 101 -11.64 16.43 6.69
N ARG A 102 -12.19 17.04 7.75
CA ARG A 102 -11.52 17.18 9.02
C ARG A 102 -11.15 15.84 9.68
N MET A 103 -11.92 14.79 9.44
CA MET A 103 -11.63 13.47 10.04
C MET A 103 -10.50 12.76 9.31
N ASN A 104 -10.49 12.86 7.98
CA ASN A 104 -9.38 12.40 7.16
C ASN A 104 -8.08 13.10 7.56
N GLU A 105 -8.10 14.44 7.70
CA GLU A 105 -6.94 15.21 8.11
C GLU A 105 -6.42 14.78 9.49
N ARG A 106 -7.30 14.49 10.46
CA ARG A 106 -6.89 13.98 11.77
C ARG A 106 -6.20 12.60 11.67
N VAL A 107 -6.68 11.71 10.81
CA VAL A 107 -6.04 10.41 10.57
C VAL A 107 -4.65 10.61 9.98
N LEU A 108 -4.50 11.49 8.99
CA LEU A 108 -3.19 11.82 8.39
C LEU A 108 -2.22 12.41 9.42
N ARG A 109 -2.66 13.38 10.21
CA ARG A 109 -1.83 14.00 11.26
C ARG A 109 -1.37 12.97 12.31
N ALA A 110 -2.29 12.10 12.77
CA ALA A 110 -1.93 11.03 13.70
C ALA A 110 -0.92 10.04 13.09
N SER A 111 -1.10 9.70 11.82
CA SER A 111 -0.16 8.84 11.06
C SER A 111 1.22 9.49 10.94
N ALA A 112 1.27 10.77 10.62
CA ALA A 112 2.52 11.54 10.55
C ALA A 112 3.23 11.61 11.91
N GLN A 113 2.49 11.85 13.00
CA GLN A 113 3.04 11.89 14.36
C GLN A 113 3.61 10.52 14.77
N ALA A 114 2.91 9.43 14.45
CA ALA A 114 3.40 8.07 14.70
C ALA A 114 4.66 7.77 13.86
N HIS A 115 4.66 8.13 12.57
CA HIS A 115 5.82 8.01 11.67
C HIS A 115 7.05 8.74 12.24
N ARG A 116 6.91 9.99 12.63
CA ARG A 116 8.02 10.78 13.18
C ARG A 116 8.63 10.18 14.44
N ARG A 117 7.81 9.54 15.28
CA ARG A 117 8.25 8.94 16.54
C ARG A 117 8.92 7.59 16.37
N THR A 118 8.58 6.87 15.31
CA THR A 118 8.96 5.46 15.12
C THR A 118 9.82 5.20 13.89
N GLY A 119 9.78 6.10 12.89
CA GLY A 119 10.42 5.90 11.59
C GLY A 119 9.67 4.92 10.67
N VAL A 120 8.59 4.29 11.11
CA VAL A 120 7.82 3.33 10.31
C VAL A 120 7.17 4.03 9.12
N PRO A 121 7.30 3.52 7.87
CA PRO A 121 6.80 4.19 6.68
C PRO A 121 5.28 4.26 6.62
N ILE A 122 4.79 5.21 5.82
CA ILE A 122 3.36 5.40 5.55
C ILE A 122 3.04 4.94 4.13
N VAL A 123 1.95 4.19 3.97
CA VAL A 123 1.33 3.86 2.67
C VAL A 123 -0.10 4.39 2.69
N THR A 124 -0.46 5.18 1.68
CA THR A 124 -1.76 5.85 1.67
C THR A 124 -2.75 5.22 0.69
N HIS A 125 -4.01 5.62 0.80
CA HIS A 125 -5.04 5.51 -0.23
C HIS A 125 -5.43 6.92 -0.64
N THR A 126 -5.52 7.17 -1.94
CA THR A 126 -5.86 8.48 -2.50
C THR A 126 -6.95 8.38 -3.56
N TYR A 127 -7.43 9.53 -3.98
CA TYR A 127 -8.25 9.71 -5.18
C TYR A 127 -7.48 10.58 -6.18
N PRO A 128 -6.73 9.98 -7.12
CA PRO A 128 -5.87 10.73 -8.05
C PRO A 128 -6.63 11.71 -8.92
N ALA A 129 -7.88 11.41 -9.31
CA ALA A 129 -8.73 12.32 -10.07
C ALA A 129 -8.96 13.68 -9.36
N ASN A 130 -8.90 13.69 -8.03
CA ASN A 130 -9.01 14.88 -7.19
C ASN A 130 -7.64 15.36 -6.68
N ARG A 131 -6.54 14.77 -7.14
CA ARG A 131 -5.16 15.06 -6.73
C ARG A 131 -4.95 15.03 -5.20
N THR A 132 -5.73 14.21 -4.47
CA THR A 132 -5.70 14.18 -3.00
C THR A 132 -4.36 13.74 -2.41
N GLY A 133 -3.49 13.11 -3.18
CA GLY A 133 -2.12 12.80 -2.75
C GLY A 133 -1.30 14.06 -2.42
N LEU A 134 -1.52 15.18 -3.11
CA LEU A 134 -0.85 16.45 -2.80
C LEU A 134 -1.38 17.06 -1.49
N ASP A 135 -2.68 16.93 -1.23
CA ASP A 135 -3.26 17.33 0.05
C ASP A 135 -2.70 16.51 1.21
N GLN A 136 -2.51 15.20 1.00
CA GLN A 136 -1.87 14.34 1.98
C GLN A 136 -0.42 14.76 2.24
N GLN A 137 0.38 14.99 1.18
CA GLN A 137 1.76 15.46 1.31
C GLN A 137 1.85 16.80 2.05
N ARG A 138 0.91 17.72 1.81
CA ARG A 138 0.82 18.98 2.55
C ARG A 138 0.68 18.73 4.06
N VAL A 139 -0.26 17.87 4.46
CA VAL A 139 -0.50 17.53 5.87
C VAL A 139 0.72 16.84 6.48
N PHE A 140 1.32 15.88 5.78
CA PHE A 140 2.53 15.18 6.25
C PHE A 140 3.71 16.14 6.42
N LYS A 141 3.90 17.07 5.51
CA LYS A 141 4.94 18.09 5.57
C LYS A 141 4.72 19.07 6.72
N GLU A 142 3.48 19.50 6.96
CA GLU A 142 3.11 20.35 8.11
C GLU A 142 3.42 19.66 9.45
N GLU A 143 3.20 18.34 9.56
CA GLU A 143 3.55 17.55 10.73
C GLU A 143 5.04 17.17 10.79
N GLY A 144 5.84 17.51 9.76
CA GLY A 144 7.27 17.23 9.68
C GLY A 144 7.62 15.75 9.46
N ALA A 145 6.75 15.00 8.78
CA ALA A 145 7.04 13.64 8.37
C ALA A 145 8.07 13.59 7.23
N ASP A 146 8.87 12.53 7.17
CA ASP A 146 9.81 12.28 6.08
C ASP A 146 9.07 11.77 4.85
N LEU A 147 8.83 12.65 3.87
CA LEU A 147 8.16 12.30 2.62
C LEU A 147 8.90 11.20 1.83
N GLY A 148 10.21 11.07 2.00
CA GLY A 148 11.03 10.01 1.40
C GLY A 148 10.71 8.59 1.91
N ARG A 149 9.87 8.46 2.92
CA ARG A 149 9.37 7.18 3.44
C ARG A 149 7.85 7.05 3.36
N ILE A 150 7.24 7.82 2.45
CA ILE A 150 5.79 7.81 2.21
C ILE A 150 5.50 7.38 0.78
N VAL A 151 4.61 6.40 0.63
CA VAL A 151 4.07 5.94 -0.64
C VAL A 151 2.66 6.51 -0.81
N ILE A 152 2.49 7.34 -1.82
CA ILE A 152 1.18 7.87 -2.23
C ILE A 152 0.51 6.81 -3.11
N GLY A 153 -0.44 6.08 -2.53
CA GLY A 153 -1.09 4.93 -3.15
C GLY A 153 -2.10 5.30 -4.22
N HIS A 154 -2.44 4.32 -5.05
CA HIS A 154 -3.36 4.40 -6.18
C HIS A 154 -2.96 5.45 -7.23
N SER A 155 -1.67 5.81 -7.28
CA SER A 155 -1.13 6.76 -8.24
C SER A 155 -1.34 6.33 -9.70
N ASP A 156 -1.60 5.05 -9.94
CA ASP A 156 -1.89 4.49 -11.26
C ASP A 156 -3.37 4.58 -11.71
N ASP A 157 -4.24 5.20 -10.92
CA ASP A 157 -5.64 5.44 -11.29
C ASP A 157 -5.87 6.78 -12.04
N THR A 158 -4.79 7.41 -12.54
CA THR A 158 -4.85 8.65 -13.32
C THR A 158 -3.99 8.58 -14.58
N ASP A 159 -4.26 9.44 -15.56
CA ASP A 159 -3.39 9.75 -16.71
C ASP A 159 -2.73 11.13 -16.59
N ASP A 160 -2.90 11.80 -15.46
CA ASP A 160 -2.26 13.08 -15.17
C ASP A 160 -0.79 12.88 -14.75
N LEU A 161 0.09 12.79 -15.74
CA LEU A 161 1.53 12.62 -15.49
C LEU A 161 2.09 13.78 -14.66
N SER A 162 1.59 15.01 -14.85
CA SER A 162 2.05 16.18 -14.10
C SER A 162 1.77 16.07 -12.60
N TYR A 163 0.65 15.45 -12.23
CA TYR A 163 0.33 15.15 -10.84
C TYR A 163 1.31 14.15 -10.22
N LEU A 164 1.69 13.12 -10.96
CA LEU A 164 2.65 12.10 -10.47
C LEU A 164 4.06 12.71 -10.34
N GLU A 165 4.48 13.54 -11.29
CA GLU A 165 5.74 14.28 -11.21
C GLU A 165 5.77 15.17 -9.95
N GLU A 166 4.70 15.91 -9.67
CA GLU A 166 4.61 16.78 -8.50
C GLU A 166 4.71 15.98 -7.18
N ILE A 167 4.07 14.80 -7.10
CA ILE A 167 4.23 13.88 -5.94
C ILE A 167 5.70 13.50 -5.76
N ILE A 168 6.38 13.12 -6.83
CA ILE A 168 7.78 12.68 -6.81
C ILE A 168 8.71 13.84 -6.43
N GLU A 169 8.53 15.00 -7.06
CA GLU A 169 9.32 16.20 -6.82
C GLU A 169 9.16 16.71 -5.37
N ASN A 170 7.99 16.52 -4.77
CA ASN A 170 7.75 16.78 -3.36
C ASN A 170 8.47 15.78 -2.43
N GLY A 171 9.01 14.66 -2.95
CA GLY A 171 9.86 13.73 -2.25
C GLY A 171 9.25 12.35 -1.93
N SER A 172 7.96 12.12 -2.23
CA SER A 172 7.29 10.84 -1.96
C SER A 172 7.48 9.83 -3.10
N TYR A 173 7.14 8.58 -2.82
CA TYR A 173 6.99 7.55 -3.85
C TYR A 173 5.59 7.55 -4.45
N CYS A 174 5.48 7.31 -5.76
CA CYS A 174 4.23 6.94 -6.41
C CYS A 174 3.98 5.44 -6.26
N GLY A 175 2.88 5.07 -5.60
CA GLY A 175 2.40 3.70 -5.54
C GLY A 175 1.55 3.37 -6.75
N MET A 176 2.14 2.71 -7.75
CA MET A 176 1.41 2.10 -8.87
C MET A 176 0.90 0.76 -8.38
N ASP A 177 -0.18 0.77 -7.60
CA ASP A 177 -0.53 -0.33 -6.71
C ASP A 177 -1.88 -0.99 -7.00
N ARG A 178 -2.51 -0.66 -8.15
CA ARG A 178 -3.71 -1.34 -8.65
C ARG A 178 -3.46 -2.14 -9.94
N ILE A 179 -2.24 -2.62 -10.09
CA ILE A 179 -1.83 -3.42 -11.24
C ILE A 179 -2.58 -4.76 -11.23
N GLY A 180 -3.27 -5.05 -12.34
CA GLY A 180 -4.15 -6.22 -12.47
C GLY A 180 -5.64 -5.88 -12.33
N ILE A 181 -6.00 -4.74 -11.75
CA ILE A 181 -7.37 -4.20 -11.77
C ILE A 181 -7.58 -3.50 -13.12
N GLN A 182 -8.67 -3.86 -13.82
CA GLN A 182 -8.92 -3.39 -15.19
C GLN A 182 -9.82 -2.16 -15.28
N ALA A 183 -10.26 -1.61 -14.16
CA ALA A 183 -11.08 -0.39 -14.09
C ALA A 183 -10.67 0.44 -12.87
N PRO A 184 -10.60 1.76 -12.96
CA PRO A 184 -10.93 2.59 -14.13
C PRO A 184 -9.91 2.56 -15.27
N ARG A 185 -8.73 1.95 -15.07
CA ARG A 185 -7.65 1.87 -16.08
C ARG A 185 -7.24 0.42 -16.32
N THR A 186 -6.88 0.10 -17.57
CA THR A 186 -6.38 -1.23 -17.93
C THR A 186 -4.91 -1.41 -17.54
N SER A 187 -4.44 -2.66 -17.52
CA SER A 187 -3.02 -2.95 -17.26
C SER A 187 -2.09 -2.31 -18.29
N GLU A 188 -2.51 -2.25 -19.56
CA GLU A 188 -1.76 -1.58 -20.63
C GLU A 188 -1.62 -0.08 -20.35
N GLN A 189 -2.71 0.60 -19.99
CA GLN A 189 -2.69 2.03 -19.64
C GLN A 189 -1.82 2.32 -18.41
N ARG A 190 -1.81 1.40 -17.43
CA ARG A 190 -0.93 1.50 -16.26
C ARG A 190 0.54 1.29 -16.66
N ALA A 191 0.81 0.34 -17.56
CA ALA A 191 2.16 0.10 -18.08
C ALA A 191 2.67 1.29 -18.90
N ASP A 192 1.81 1.95 -19.70
CA ASP A 192 2.14 3.17 -20.42
C ASP A 192 2.57 4.29 -19.46
N MET A 193 1.84 4.46 -18.34
CA MET A 193 2.16 5.47 -17.32
C MET A 193 3.47 5.17 -16.60
N VAL A 194 3.70 3.91 -16.20
CA VAL A 194 4.98 3.49 -15.59
C VAL A 194 6.14 3.75 -16.55
N ALA A 195 6.00 3.38 -17.83
CA ALA A 195 7.03 3.61 -18.83
C ALA A 195 7.33 5.11 -19.01
N ALA A 196 6.30 5.96 -19.03
CA ALA A 196 6.48 7.42 -19.10
C ALA A 196 7.25 7.99 -17.90
N LEU A 197 6.99 7.49 -16.68
CA LEU A 197 7.75 7.89 -15.48
C LEU A 197 9.20 7.40 -15.55
N VAL A 198 9.43 6.19 -16.04
CA VAL A 198 10.79 5.63 -16.22
C VAL A 198 11.57 6.42 -17.27
N GLU A 199 10.97 6.77 -18.41
CA GLU A 199 11.57 7.60 -19.44
C GLU A 199 12.03 8.96 -18.91
N LYS A 200 11.31 9.52 -17.94
CA LYS A 200 11.67 10.76 -17.23
C LYS A 200 12.71 10.58 -16.12
N GLY A 201 13.16 9.35 -15.88
CA GLY A 201 14.19 9.04 -14.87
C GLY A 201 13.66 8.82 -13.46
N TYR A 202 12.36 8.59 -13.27
CA TYR A 202 11.72 8.43 -11.96
C TYR A 202 11.59 6.98 -11.48
N ALA A 203 12.29 6.02 -12.09
CA ALA A 203 12.24 4.61 -11.66
C ALA A 203 12.54 4.42 -10.17
N ASP A 204 13.39 5.26 -9.59
CA ASP A 204 13.77 5.24 -8.17
C ASP A 204 12.71 5.83 -7.22
N ARG A 205 11.60 6.31 -7.75
CA ARG A 205 10.46 6.92 -7.00
C ARG A 205 9.12 6.23 -7.26
N VAL A 206 9.13 5.08 -7.90
CA VAL A 206 7.93 4.30 -8.22
C VAL A 206 7.97 2.96 -7.49
N THR A 207 6.85 2.51 -6.96
CA THR A 207 6.66 1.13 -6.47
C THR A 207 5.53 0.45 -7.23
N LEU A 208 5.67 -0.85 -7.48
CA LEU A 208 4.66 -1.66 -8.18
C LEU A 208 3.98 -2.62 -7.20
N SER A 209 2.63 -2.66 -7.20
CA SER A 209 1.84 -3.55 -6.36
C SER A 209 0.48 -3.85 -6.99
N HIS A 210 -0.36 -4.64 -6.31
CA HIS A 210 -1.59 -5.18 -6.87
C HIS A 210 -2.87 -4.69 -6.17
N ASP A 211 -2.80 -4.18 -4.94
CA ASP A 211 -3.96 -3.94 -4.07
C ASP A 211 -4.87 -5.19 -3.96
N ALA A 212 -4.27 -6.38 -4.08
CA ALA A 212 -5.00 -7.64 -4.13
C ALA A 212 -5.09 -8.25 -2.73
N SER A 213 -6.30 -8.68 -2.37
CA SER A 213 -6.55 -9.32 -1.09
C SER A 213 -6.16 -10.80 -1.10
N GLY A 214 -5.55 -11.26 -0.02
CA GLY A 214 -5.29 -12.69 0.22
C GLY A 214 -6.58 -13.48 0.36
N TRP A 215 -7.55 -12.91 1.04
CA TRP A 215 -8.93 -13.42 1.15
C TRP A 215 -9.89 -12.31 1.59
N PHE A 216 -11.20 -12.57 1.47
CA PHE A 216 -12.28 -11.80 2.08
C PHE A 216 -13.12 -12.71 2.99
N ASP A 217 -13.77 -12.15 3.99
CA ASP A 217 -14.72 -12.88 4.87
C ASP A 217 -15.89 -13.49 4.10
N PHE A 218 -16.18 -12.98 2.91
CA PHE A 218 -17.24 -13.46 2.01
C PHE A 218 -16.66 -14.40 0.95
N THR A 219 -16.48 -15.68 1.29
CA THR A 219 -15.87 -16.70 0.41
C THR A 219 -16.51 -16.79 -0.97
N ALA A 220 -17.84 -16.73 -1.06
CA ALA A 220 -18.54 -16.77 -2.34
C ALA A 220 -18.24 -15.54 -3.24
N GLU A 221 -18.04 -14.37 -2.64
CA GLU A 221 -17.67 -13.16 -3.37
C GLU A 221 -16.21 -13.23 -3.87
N GLN A 222 -15.35 -13.84 -3.09
CA GLN A 222 -13.95 -14.02 -3.44
C GLN A 222 -13.75 -14.92 -4.67
N GLU A 223 -14.50 -16.02 -4.78
CA GLU A 223 -14.48 -16.87 -5.97
C GLU A 223 -14.98 -16.11 -7.21
N ARG A 224 -16.08 -15.38 -7.07
CA ARG A 224 -16.61 -14.52 -8.15
C ARG A 224 -15.62 -13.44 -8.60
N LEU A 225 -14.88 -12.83 -7.67
CA LEU A 225 -13.85 -11.83 -8.00
C LEU A 225 -12.70 -12.46 -8.79
N ARG A 226 -12.26 -13.65 -8.44
CA ARG A 226 -11.22 -14.38 -9.19
C ARG A 226 -11.65 -14.68 -10.61
N GLU A 227 -12.91 -15.07 -10.82
CA GLU A 227 -13.46 -15.33 -12.16
C GLU A 227 -13.58 -14.05 -13.00
N ARG A 228 -14.01 -12.94 -12.38
CA ARG A 228 -14.24 -11.66 -13.08
C ARG A 228 -12.99 -10.81 -13.27
N ALA A 229 -12.01 -10.97 -12.40
CA ALA A 229 -10.75 -10.22 -12.40
C ALA A 229 -9.55 -11.18 -12.29
N PRO A 230 -9.28 -12.04 -13.27
CA PRO A 230 -8.24 -13.06 -13.21
C PRO A 230 -6.83 -12.48 -13.12
N THR A 231 -6.64 -11.23 -13.55
CA THR A 231 -5.37 -10.50 -13.46
C THR A 231 -5.14 -9.86 -12.09
N TRP A 232 -6.17 -9.77 -11.25
CA TRP A 232 -6.04 -9.19 -9.91
C TRP A 232 -5.54 -10.22 -8.90
N ARG A 233 -4.23 -10.50 -8.97
CA ARG A 233 -3.55 -11.52 -8.16
C ARG A 233 -2.08 -11.17 -7.91
N TRP A 234 -1.51 -11.68 -6.86
CA TRP A 234 -0.13 -11.36 -6.43
C TRP A 234 0.96 -11.83 -7.38
N THR A 235 0.65 -12.76 -8.29
CA THR A 235 1.62 -13.26 -9.29
C THR A 235 1.61 -12.47 -10.59
N TYR A 236 0.64 -11.55 -10.79
CA TYR A 236 0.45 -10.86 -12.07
C TYR A 236 1.63 -9.97 -12.47
N ILE A 237 2.23 -9.23 -11.53
CA ILE A 237 3.39 -8.37 -11.82
C ILE A 237 4.58 -9.21 -12.30
N PRO A 238 5.06 -10.25 -11.58
CA PRO A 238 6.20 -11.02 -12.04
C PRO A 238 5.92 -11.85 -13.30
N GLU A 239 4.69 -12.32 -13.53
CA GLU A 239 4.36 -13.22 -14.63
C GLU A 239 3.99 -12.48 -15.93
N GLU A 240 3.20 -11.42 -15.86
CA GLU A 240 2.61 -10.77 -17.04
C GLU A 240 2.93 -9.28 -17.12
N PHE A 241 2.74 -8.49 -16.07
CA PHE A 241 2.91 -7.05 -16.15
C PHE A 241 4.35 -6.63 -16.43
N SER A 242 5.33 -7.38 -15.93
CA SER A 242 6.74 -7.16 -16.26
C SER A 242 7.05 -7.35 -17.76
N VAL A 243 6.29 -8.21 -18.44
CA VAL A 243 6.39 -8.37 -19.91
C VAL A 243 5.87 -7.12 -20.60
N LEU A 244 4.68 -6.61 -20.19
CA LEU A 244 4.12 -5.37 -20.74
C LEU A 244 5.07 -4.17 -20.57
N LEU A 245 5.81 -4.10 -19.45
CA LEU A 245 6.80 -3.05 -19.21
C LEU A 245 8.00 -3.18 -20.17
N ARG A 246 8.53 -4.39 -20.37
CA ARG A 246 9.64 -4.64 -21.31
C ARG A 246 9.25 -4.29 -22.77
N GLU A 247 8.01 -4.60 -23.18
CA GLU A 247 7.49 -4.22 -24.49
C GLU A 247 7.45 -2.71 -24.71
N ARG A 248 7.43 -1.91 -23.60
CA ARG A 248 7.48 -0.45 -23.58
C ARG A 248 8.88 0.12 -23.37
N GLY A 249 9.91 -0.73 -23.40
CA GLY A 249 11.30 -0.32 -23.27
C GLY A 249 11.80 -0.13 -21.82
N VAL A 250 10.99 -0.51 -20.81
CA VAL A 250 11.43 -0.49 -19.40
C VAL A 250 12.43 -1.63 -19.19
N SER A 251 13.61 -1.31 -18.67
CA SER A 251 14.67 -2.29 -18.46
C SER A 251 14.41 -3.21 -17.25
N ASP A 252 15.07 -4.38 -17.23
CA ASP A 252 15.01 -5.26 -16.07
C ASP A 252 15.60 -4.61 -14.80
N ASP A 253 16.56 -3.72 -14.94
CA ASP A 253 17.12 -2.96 -13.82
C ASP A 253 16.10 -1.98 -13.26
N ASP A 254 15.34 -1.28 -14.10
CA ASP A 254 14.24 -0.40 -13.67
C ASP A 254 13.12 -1.19 -12.99
N ILE A 255 12.73 -2.33 -13.57
CA ILE A 255 11.74 -3.23 -12.93
C ILE A 255 12.22 -3.68 -11.56
N LYS A 256 13.48 -4.07 -11.43
CA LYS A 256 14.10 -4.45 -10.16
C LYS A 256 14.21 -3.26 -9.19
N GLN A 257 14.48 -2.07 -9.69
CA GLN A 257 14.46 -0.85 -8.89
C GLN A 257 13.08 -0.67 -8.24
N MET A 258 12.00 -0.69 -9.04
CA MET A 258 10.63 -0.48 -8.59
C MET A 258 10.07 -1.60 -7.71
N THR A 259 10.49 -2.85 -7.92
CA THR A 259 9.95 -4.02 -7.19
C THR A 259 10.80 -4.48 -6.01
N THR A 260 12.06 -4.04 -5.91
CA THR A 260 13.00 -4.54 -4.89
C THR A 260 13.75 -3.42 -4.18
N ALA A 261 14.45 -2.54 -4.93
CA ALA A 261 15.31 -1.53 -4.31
C ALA A 261 14.51 -0.44 -3.61
N ASN A 262 13.46 0.09 -4.25
CA ASN A 262 12.58 1.09 -3.64
C ASN A 262 11.84 0.55 -2.42
N PRO A 263 11.13 -0.62 -2.48
CA PRO A 263 10.55 -1.21 -1.28
C PRO A 263 11.56 -1.42 -0.15
N ARG A 264 12.76 -1.89 -0.48
CA ARG A 264 13.82 -2.05 0.54
C ARG A 264 14.18 -0.71 1.18
N ALA A 265 14.36 0.36 0.39
CA ALA A 265 14.68 1.69 0.92
C ALA A 265 13.57 2.25 1.82
N ILE A 266 12.31 1.99 1.47
CA ILE A 266 11.15 2.45 2.23
C ILE A 266 11.02 1.71 3.57
N PHE A 267 11.17 0.37 3.56
CA PHE A 267 10.85 -0.50 4.71
C PHE A 267 12.06 -0.99 5.51
N SER A 268 13.27 -0.51 5.22
CA SER A 268 14.49 -0.86 5.99
C SER A 268 14.78 0.10 7.14
#